data_5f27cb4088eed3cfa4e71235852c8858
#
_entry.id   5f27cb4088eed3cfa4e71235852c8858
#
_cell.length_a   1.000
_cell.length_b   1.000
_cell.length_c   1.000
_cell.angle_alpha   90.00
_cell.angle_beta   90.00
_cell.angle_gamma   90.00
#
_symmetry.space_group_name_H-M   'P 1'
#
loop_
_entity.id
_entity.type
_entity.pdbx_description
1 polymer ?
#
loop_
_entity_poly.entity_id
_entity_poly.type
_entity_poly.pdbx_seq_one_letter_code
_entity_poly.pdbx_strand_id
1 'polypeptide(L)'
;MNCRILFFLLILPFFGFGQKTKLDLKNIEKNLSNPKSAYNYDRLIFKFRGLPKSIDSTEAQHLYYGRNFRKDLVSQTGDDFKELAEAFKSNNFIECIRLGKILYSKDPTNLDVILILLRSYDQTKDIGNFAHHISQLRLLTDAIKNSGDGKSEKTAFKVNSVGDEYIFLNVMNVGQDYTRASKTLKDGIVDIWEKGDNKIYIKVLYLDLIF
;
A
#
# COMPACT_ATOMS: atom_id res chain seq x y z
N MET A 1 -35.73 53.63 15.70
CA MET A 1 -36.21 52.38 15.09
C MET A 1 -34.97 51.63 14.57
N ASN A 2 -34.39 50.76 15.41
CA ASN A 2 -33.11 50.11 15.15
C ASN A 2 -33.37 48.72 14.57
N CYS A 3 -33.09 48.54 13.27
CA CYS A 3 -33.17 47.25 12.60
C CYS A 3 -31.88 46.49 12.84
N ARG A 4 -31.90 45.49 13.76
CA ARG A 4 -30.81 44.56 13.96
C ARG A 4 -30.94 43.41 12.92
N ILE A 5 -30.11 43.46 11.89
CA ILE A 5 -29.97 42.38 10.93
C ILE A 5 -29.15 41.27 11.62
N LEU A 6 -29.81 40.15 11.95
CA LEU A 6 -29.19 38.95 12.50
C LEU A 6 -28.60 38.18 11.34
N PHE A 7 -27.26 38.22 11.20
CA PHE A 7 -26.52 37.41 10.20
C PHE A 7 -26.39 35.96 10.75
N PHE A 8 -27.28 35.07 10.33
CA PHE A 8 -27.15 33.64 10.59
C PHE A 8 -26.05 33.09 9.68
N LEU A 9 -24.85 32.92 10.23
CA LEU A 9 -23.75 32.21 9.58
C LEU A 9 -24.08 30.70 9.60
N LEU A 10 -24.60 30.19 8.50
CA LEU A 10 -24.83 28.78 8.25
C LEU A 10 -23.47 28.10 8.15
N ILE A 11 -22.94 27.58 9.27
CA ILE A 11 -21.80 26.67 9.30
C ILE A 11 -22.30 25.32 8.79
N LEU A 12 -22.23 25.10 7.48
CA LEU A 12 -22.38 23.78 6.90
C LEU A 12 -21.15 22.95 7.31
N PRO A 13 -21.31 21.84 8.04
CA PRO A 13 -20.19 20.93 8.26
C PRO A 13 -19.80 20.33 6.92
N PHE A 14 -18.65 20.73 6.39
CA PHE A 14 -17.99 20.02 5.31
C PHE A 14 -17.59 18.63 5.82
N PHE A 15 -18.52 17.70 5.76
CA PHE A 15 -18.17 16.29 5.78
C PHE A 15 -17.44 16.02 4.46
N GLY A 16 -16.13 16.16 4.47
CA GLY A 16 -15.27 15.64 3.43
C GLY A 16 -15.39 14.13 3.41
N PHE A 17 -16.44 13.62 2.76
CA PHE A 17 -16.49 12.25 2.31
C PHE A 17 -15.36 12.12 1.29
N GLY A 18 -14.19 11.63 1.72
CA GLY A 18 -13.15 11.19 0.81
C GLY A 18 -13.82 10.24 -0.19
N GLN A 19 -14.03 10.71 -1.43
CA GLN A 19 -14.57 9.87 -2.48
C GLN A 19 -13.62 8.69 -2.64
N LYS A 20 -14.10 7.48 -2.25
CA LYS A 20 -13.39 6.24 -2.56
C LYS A 20 -13.32 6.15 -4.07
N THR A 21 -12.18 6.46 -4.63
CA THR A 21 -11.94 6.33 -6.07
C THR A 21 -12.00 4.85 -6.39
N LYS A 22 -12.95 4.47 -7.26
CA LYS A 22 -13.06 3.08 -7.72
C LYS A 22 -11.75 2.69 -8.39
N LEU A 23 -11.12 1.62 -7.91
CA LEU A 23 -9.89 1.10 -8.49
C LEU A 23 -10.12 0.70 -9.96
N ASP A 24 -9.42 1.36 -10.87
CA ASP A 24 -9.43 1.09 -12.31
C ASP A 24 -8.03 0.70 -12.78
N LEU A 25 -7.76 -0.61 -12.78
CA LEU A 25 -6.47 -1.16 -13.15
C LEU A 25 -6.08 -0.85 -14.61
N LYS A 26 -7.05 -0.81 -15.54
CA LYS A 26 -6.78 -0.50 -16.95
C LYS A 26 -6.35 0.96 -17.12
N ASN A 27 -6.99 1.87 -16.38
CA ASN A 27 -6.59 3.26 -16.38
C ASN A 27 -5.20 3.46 -15.76
N ILE A 28 -4.90 2.72 -14.68
CA ILE A 28 -3.57 2.73 -14.06
C ILE A 28 -2.51 2.28 -15.08
N GLU A 29 -2.69 1.11 -15.69
CA GLU A 29 -1.76 0.58 -16.70
C GLU A 29 -1.48 1.58 -17.84
N LYS A 30 -2.56 2.15 -18.41
CA LYS A 30 -2.48 3.15 -19.47
C LYS A 30 -1.68 4.40 -19.07
N ASN A 31 -1.84 4.84 -17.84
CA ASN A 31 -1.20 6.06 -17.35
C ASN A 31 0.29 5.86 -17.04
N LEU A 32 0.66 4.69 -16.54
CA LEU A 32 2.02 4.40 -16.08
C LEU A 32 3.07 4.53 -17.17
N SER A 33 2.77 4.02 -18.37
CA SER A 33 3.66 4.03 -19.52
C SER A 33 3.62 5.33 -20.34
N ASN A 34 2.66 6.21 -20.07
CA ASN A 34 2.50 7.46 -20.81
C ASN A 34 3.38 8.57 -20.22
N PRO A 35 4.45 9.03 -20.92
CA PRO A 35 5.34 10.09 -20.39
C PRO A 35 4.65 11.43 -20.17
N LYS A 36 3.50 11.68 -20.83
CA LYS A 36 2.72 12.91 -20.70
C LYS A 36 1.71 12.86 -19.54
N SER A 37 1.48 11.68 -18.97
CA SER A 37 0.55 11.51 -17.85
C SER A 37 1.13 12.13 -16.57
N ALA A 38 0.27 12.78 -15.79
CA ALA A 38 0.60 13.17 -14.42
C ALA A 38 0.90 11.94 -13.55
N TYR A 39 0.34 10.78 -13.91
CA TYR A 39 0.48 9.49 -13.22
C TYR A 39 1.53 8.58 -13.88
N ASN A 40 2.45 9.12 -14.68
CA ASN A 40 3.59 8.36 -15.19
C ASN A 40 4.41 7.79 -14.03
N TYR A 41 4.77 6.50 -14.12
CA TYR A 41 5.37 5.78 -13.00
C TYR A 41 6.69 6.39 -12.52
N ASP A 42 7.59 6.73 -13.42
CA ASP A 42 8.91 7.28 -13.05
C ASP A 42 8.77 8.64 -12.34
N ARG A 43 7.83 9.46 -12.81
CA ARG A 43 7.49 10.74 -12.14
C ARG A 43 6.95 10.51 -10.73
N LEU A 44 6.03 9.55 -10.57
CA LEU A 44 5.47 9.22 -9.27
C LEU A 44 6.53 8.62 -8.32
N ILE A 45 7.42 7.76 -8.82
CA ILE A 45 8.52 7.20 -8.03
C ILE A 45 9.48 8.29 -7.56
N PHE A 46 9.82 9.26 -8.43
CA PHE A 46 10.64 10.40 -8.03
C PHE A 46 9.99 11.18 -6.87
N LYS A 47 8.71 11.49 -6.99
CA LYS A 47 7.92 12.18 -5.96
C LYS A 47 7.82 11.35 -4.67
N PHE A 48 7.57 10.04 -4.79
CA PHE A 48 7.46 9.11 -3.67
C PHE A 48 8.76 8.98 -2.87
N ARG A 49 9.92 8.96 -3.55
CA ARG A 49 11.22 8.91 -2.91
C ARG A 49 11.58 10.22 -2.22
N GLY A 50 11.27 11.36 -2.81
CA GLY A 50 11.67 12.66 -2.27
C GLY A 50 10.67 13.27 -1.29
N LEU A 51 9.39 13.23 -1.63
CA LEU A 51 8.32 13.94 -0.94
C LEU A 51 7.07 13.07 -0.77
N PRO A 52 7.12 11.93 -0.04
CA PRO A 52 5.98 11.01 0.06
C PRO A 52 4.70 11.68 0.57
N LYS A 53 4.82 12.67 1.47
CA LYS A 53 3.66 13.40 2.00
C LYS A 53 2.93 14.27 0.98
N SER A 54 3.52 14.51 -0.19
CA SER A 54 2.87 15.29 -1.27
C SER A 54 2.07 14.42 -2.25
N ILE A 55 2.12 13.11 -2.10
CA ILE A 55 1.38 12.14 -2.91
C ILE A 55 -0.08 12.12 -2.48
N ASP A 56 -0.98 12.28 -3.43
CA ASP A 56 -2.42 12.15 -3.18
C ASP A 56 -2.89 10.67 -3.28
N SER A 57 -4.16 10.44 -2.97
CA SER A 57 -4.71 9.08 -2.93
C SER A 57 -4.78 8.41 -4.30
N THR A 58 -4.96 9.18 -5.38
CA THR A 58 -4.96 8.66 -6.76
C THR A 58 -3.55 8.30 -7.21
N GLU A 59 -2.58 9.16 -6.92
CA GLU A 59 -1.16 8.90 -7.14
C GLU A 59 -0.68 7.67 -6.36
N ALA A 60 -1.13 7.52 -5.09
CA ALA A 60 -0.82 6.36 -4.26
C ALA A 60 -1.37 5.05 -4.85
N GLN A 61 -2.59 5.07 -5.39
CA GLN A 61 -3.16 3.93 -6.11
C GLN A 61 -2.35 3.58 -7.37
N HIS A 62 -1.95 4.59 -8.15
CA HIS A 62 -1.10 4.35 -9.33
C HIS A 62 0.27 3.77 -8.96
N LEU A 63 0.88 4.23 -7.87
CA LEU A 63 2.13 3.67 -7.36
C LEU A 63 1.98 2.22 -6.91
N TYR A 64 1.02 1.97 -6.03
CA TYR A 64 0.87 0.65 -5.42
C TYR A 64 0.43 -0.40 -6.45
N TYR A 65 -0.68 -0.17 -7.17
CA TYR A 65 -1.18 -1.13 -8.16
C TYR A 65 -0.38 -1.11 -9.46
N GLY A 66 0.25 0.01 -9.78
CA GLY A 66 1.12 0.15 -10.94
C GLY A 66 2.33 -0.76 -10.92
N ARG A 67 2.76 -1.14 -9.73
CA ARG A 67 3.82 -2.13 -9.53
C ARG A 67 3.55 -3.42 -10.32
N ASN A 68 2.32 -3.89 -10.37
CA ASN A 68 1.95 -5.13 -11.06
C ASN A 68 2.14 -5.11 -12.59
N PHE A 69 2.25 -3.95 -13.20
CA PHE A 69 2.48 -3.79 -14.64
C PHE A 69 3.97 -3.63 -14.99
N ARG A 70 4.85 -3.81 -14.02
CA ARG A 70 6.30 -3.74 -14.21
C ARG A 70 6.92 -5.14 -14.22
N LYS A 71 7.94 -5.32 -15.06
CA LYS A 71 8.63 -6.62 -15.23
C LYS A 71 9.97 -6.70 -14.49
N ASP A 72 10.50 -5.55 -14.08
CA ASP A 72 11.86 -5.38 -13.54
C ASP A 72 11.87 -5.25 -12.00
N LEU A 73 10.91 -5.89 -11.32
CA LEU A 73 10.71 -5.73 -9.88
C LEU A 73 11.42 -6.78 -9.04
N VAL A 74 11.58 -6.46 -7.76
CA VAL A 74 12.13 -7.38 -6.77
C VAL A 74 11.16 -8.54 -6.55
N SER A 75 11.61 -9.75 -6.90
CA SER A 75 10.86 -10.98 -6.63
C SER A 75 11.17 -11.48 -5.21
N GLN A 76 10.14 -11.86 -4.46
CA GLN A 76 10.30 -12.50 -3.14
C GLN A 76 11.02 -13.87 -3.23
N THR A 77 11.01 -14.50 -4.41
CA THR A 77 11.74 -15.74 -4.67
C THR A 77 13.15 -15.52 -5.22
N GLY A 78 13.50 -14.29 -5.55
CA GLY A 78 14.82 -13.90 -6.06
C GLY A 78 15.92 -14.01 -4.99
N ASP A 79 17.12 -14.32 -5.42
CA ASP A 79 18.24 -14.55 -4.48
C ASP A 79 18.60 -13.28 -3.70
N ASP A 80 18.55 -12.11 -4.34
CA ASP A 80 18.75 -10.81 -3.67
C ASP A 80 17.78 -10.62 -2.48
N PHE A 81 16.51 -11.04 -2.64
CA PHE A 81 15.53 -10.93 -1.56
C PHE A 81 15.76 -11.98 -0.47
N LYS A 82 16.18 -13.20 -0.84
CA LYS A 82 16.52 -14.24 0.14
C LYS A 82 17.67 -13.79 1.04
N GLU A 83 18.72 -13.17 0.48
CA GLU A 83 19.82 -12.62 1.28
C GLU A 83 19.33 -11.59 2.30
N LEU A 84 18.44 -10.68 1.90
CA LEU A 84 17.82 -9.72 2.80
C LEU A 84 16.99 -10.40 3.89
N ALA A 85 16.21 -11.42 3.52
CA ALA A 85 15.37 -12.18 4.46
C ALA A 85 16.22 -12.95 5.49
N GLU A 86 17.35 -13.56 5.08
CA GLU A 86 18.27 -14.25 5.99
C GLU A 86 18.98 -13.27 6.92
N ALA A 87 19.42 -12.12 6.43
CA ALA A 87 19.98 -11.06 7.27
C ALA A 87 18.95 -10.59 8.32
N PHE A 88 17.69 -10.43 7.92
CA PHE A 88 16.61 -10.02 8.82
C PHE A 88 16.30 -11.09 9.88
N LYS A 89 16.21 -12.36 9.47
CA LYS A 89 16.02 -13.51 10.37
C LYS A 89 17.13 -13.62 11.42
N SER A 90 18.35 -13.30 11.01
CA SER A 90 19.53 -13.29 11.89
C SER A 90 19.65 -12.02 12.74
N ASN A 91 18.70 -11.07 12.66
CA ASN A 91 18.74 -9.77 13.31
C ASN A 91 20.00 -8.92 12.95
N ASN A 92 20.59 -9.17 11.78
CA ASN A 92 21.71 -8.36 11.27
C ASN A 92 21.17 -7.08 10.61
N PHE A 93 20.72 -6.13 11.45
CA PHE A 93 20.02 -4.93 10.96
C PHE A 93 20.92 -3.99 10.13
N ILE A 94 22.23 -3.99 10.35
CA ILE A 94 23.16 -3.22 9.51
C ILE A 94 23.18 -3.78 8.09
N GLU A 95 23.27 -5.10 7.96
CA GLU A 95 23.23 -5.77 6.65
C GLU A 95 21.84 -5.64 6.00
N CYS A 96 20.74 -5.72 6.78
CA CYS A 96 19.40 -5.44 6.30
C CYS A 96 19.29 -4.04 5.68
N ILE A 97 19.89 -3.02 6.30
CA ILE A 97 19.90 -1.66 5.75
C ILE A 97 20.68 -1.62 4.43
N ARG A 98 21.83 -2.27 4.38
CA ARG A 98 22.67 -2.30 3.17
C ARG A 98 21.95 -2.98 2.00
N LEU A 99 21.46 -4.20 2.19
CA LEU A 99 20.76 -4.97 1.17
C LEU A 99 19.39 -4.34 0.83
N GLY A 100 18.64 -3.92 1.84
CA GLY A 100 17.36 -3.29 1.68
C GLY A 100 17.41 -2.00 0.86
N LYS A 101 18.43 -1.16 1.02
CA LYS A 101 18.63 0.03 0.20
C LYS A 101 18.86 -0.31 -1.28
N ILE A 102 19.58 -1.40 -1.57
CA ILE A 102 19.80 -1.87 -2.95
C ILE A 102 18.44 -2.29 -3.56
N LEU A 103 17.67 -3.13 -2.85
CA LEU A 103 16.37 -3.59 -3.33
C LEU A 103 15.35 -2.43 -3.43
N TYR A 104 15.33 -1.53 -2.46
CA TYR A 104 14.51 -0.33 -2.50
C TYR A 104 14.86 0.58 -3.69
N SER A 105 16.12 0.64 -4.10
CA SER A 105 16.50 1.42 -5.28
C SER A 105 15.94 0.84 -6.58
N LYS A 106 15.74 -0.48 -6.65
CA LYS A 106 15.11 -1.19 -7.78
C LYS A 106 13.59 -1.09 -7.72
N ASP A 107 13.00 -1.33 -6.54
CA ASP A 107 11.55 -1.43 -6.32
C ASP A 107 11.13 -0.67 -5.05
N PRO A 108 10.98 0.66 -5.11
CA PRO A 108 10.66 1.48 -3.92
C PRO A 108 9.27 1.23 -3.34
N THR A 109 8.38 0.59 -4.09
CA THR A 109 7.00 0.30 -3.67
C THR A 109 6.79 -1.10 -3.12
N ASN A 110 7.88 -1.85 -2.93
CA ASN A 110 7.85 -3.17 -2.31
C ASN A 110 7.63 -3.04 -0.79
N LEU A 111 6.46 -3.47 -0.32
CA LEU A 111 6.08 -3.35 1.10
C LEU A 111 6.97 -4.18 2.02
N ASP A 112 7.41 -5.38 1.60
CA ASP A 112 8.30 -6.22 2.41
C ASP A 112 9.65 -5.54 2.63
N VAL A 113 10.24 -4.98 1.57
CA VAL A 113 11.51 -4.24 1.65
C VAL A 113 11.38 -3.01 2.55
N ILE A 114 10.30 -2.24 2.40
CA ILE A 114 10.03 -1.08 3.25
C ILE A 114 9.88 -1.50 4.71
N LEU A 115 9.17 -2.59 4.99
CA LEU A 115 8.95 -3.08 6.35
C LEU A 115 10.26 -3.54 7.00
N ILE A 116 11.11 -4.29 6.27
CA ILE A 116 12.42 -4.72 6.77
C ILE A 116 13.32 -3.51 7.05
N LEU A 117 13.34 -2.53 6.14
CA LEU A 117 14.08 -1.28 6.36
C LEU A 117 13.58 -0.52 7.59
N LEU A 118 12.25 -0.37 7.75
CA LEU A 118 11.66 0.27 8.92
C LEU A 118 12.09 -0.39 10.23
N ARG A 119 12.00 -1.74 10.28
CA ARG A 119 12.40 -2.48 11.46
C ARG A 119 13.89 -2.30 11.75
N SER A 120 14.72 -2.29 10.71
CA SER A 120 16.17 -2.11 10.84
C SER A 120 16.53 -0.71 11.29
N TYR A 121 15.87 0.34 10.77
CA TYR A 121 16.08 1.72 11.23
C TYR A 121 15.62 1.94 12.66
N ASP A 122 14.52 1.31 13.10
CA ASP A 122 14.09 1.35 14.51
C ASP A 122 15.16 0.74 15.43
N GLN A 123 15.70 -0.42 15.07
CA GLN A 123 16.72 -1.10 15.87
C GLN A 123 18.05 -0.35 15.90
N THR A 124 18.42 0.29 14.80
CA THR A 124 19.65 1.11 14.71
C THR A 124 19.46 2.57 15.16
N LYS A 125 18.23 2.95 15.58
CA LYS A 125 17.87 4.29 16.03
C LYS A 125 18.07 5.38 14.96
N ASP A 126 17.95 5.01 13.69
CA ASP A 126 17.97 5.96 12.57
C ASP A 126 16.57 6.57 12.38
N ILE A 127 16.26 7.57 13.21
CA ILE A 127 14.94 8.21 13.28
C ILE A 127 14.56 8.88 11.96
N GLY A 128 15.52 9.46 11.25
CA GLY A 128 15.27 10.17 9.99
C GLY A 128 14.76 9.23 8.89
N ASN A 129 15.49 8.14 8.65
CA ASN A 129 15.10 7.14 7.67
C ASN A 129 13.83 6.37 8.10
N PHE A 130 13.67 6.10 9.41
CA PHE A 130 12.42 5.53 9.94
C PHE A 130 11.21 6.41 9.63
N ALA A 131 11.27 7.72 9.94
CA ALA A 131 10.16 8.65 9.70
C ALA A 131 9.81 8.80 8.22
N HIS A 132 10.81 8.72 7.34
CA HIS A 132 10.61 8.73 5.90
C HIS A 132 9.87 7.49 5.43
N HIS A 133 10.37 6.30 5.75
CA HIS A 133 9.80 5.03 5.27
C HIS A 133 8.44 4.71 5.92
N ILE A 134 8.18 5.15 7.17
CA ILE A 134 6.83 4.98 7.76
C ILE A 134 5.78 5.82 7.01
N SER A 135 6.18 7.00 6.48
CA SER A 135 5.29 7.81 5.65
C SER A 135 4.98 7.11 4.32
N GLN A 136 5.96 6.43 3.74
CA GLN A 136 5.80 5.64 2.52
C GLN A 136 4.92 4.40 2.75
N LEU A 137 5.15 3.66 3.84
CA LEU A 137 4.34 2.50 4.20
C LEU A 137 2.86 2.89 4.36
N ARG A 138 2.59 3.97 5.11
CA ARG A 138 1.23 4.49 5.31
C ARG A 138 0.56 4.84 4.00
N LEU A 139 1.26 5.53 3.11
CA LEU A 139 0.74 5.91 1.80
C LEU A 139 0.29 4.70 0.97
N LEU A 140 1.14 3.66 0.89
CA LEU A 140 0.83 2.46 0.12
C LEU A 140 -0.29 1.63 0.77
N THR A 141 -0.30 1.52 2.10
CA THR A 141 -1.38 0.82 2.81
C THR A 141 -2.71 1.60 2.78
N ASP A 142 -2.68 2.92 2.72
CA ASP A 142 -3.87 3.74 2.48
C ASP A 142 -4.43 3.52 1.06
N ALA A 143 -3.58 3.28 0.05
CA ALA A 143 -4.03 2.89 -1.28
C ALA A 143 -4.81 1.56 -1.25
N ILE A 144 -4.35 0.57 -0.46
CA ILE A 144 -5.07 -0.68 -0.21
C ILE A 144 -6.40 -0.39 0.48
N LYS A 145 -6.38 0.35 1.58
CA LYS A 145 -7.57 0.72 2.36
C LYS A 145 -8.64 1.43 1.53
N ASN A 146 -8.23 2.24 0.56
CA ASN A 146 -9.14 2.96 -0.33
C ASN A 146 -9.68 2.10 -1.49
N SER A 147 -9.19 0.86 -1.68
CA SER A 147 -9.64 -0.02 -2.74
C SER A 147 -10.97 -0.74 -2.46
N GLY A 148 -11.42 -0.73 -1.21
CA GLY A 148 -12.63 -1.39 -0.77
C GLY A 148 -13.03 -0.99 0.65
N ASP A 149 -14.03 -1.67 1.22
CA ASP A 149 -14.37 -1.55 2.65
C ASP A 149 -14.18 -2.87 3.43
N GLY A 150 -13.79 -3.93 2.72
CA GLY A 150 -13.52 -5.25 3.30
C GLY A 150 -14.73 -5.99 3.86
N LYS A 151 -15.97 -5.55 3.58
CA LYS A 151 -17.19 -6.12 4.17
C LYS A 151 -17.80 -7.26 3.37
N SER A 152 -17.38 -7.44 2.13
CA SER A 152 -17.89 -8.50 1.23
C SER A 152 -16.87 -8.83 0.14
N GLU A 153 -17.06 -9.95 -0.57
CA GLU A 153 -16.23 -10.30 -1.73
C GLU A 153 -16.20 -9.18 -2.80
N LYS A 154 -17.31 -8.49 -3.00
CA LYS A 154 -17.42 -7.40 -4.01
C LYS A 154 -16.68 -6.15 -3.60
N THR A 155 -16.60 -5.89 -2.31
CA THR A 155 -15.97 -4.70 -1.71
C THR A 155 -14.70 -5.04 -0.93
N ALA A 156 -14.11 -6.21 -1.19
CA ALA A 156 -12.86 -6.66 -0.58
C ALA A 156 -11.74 -5.63 -0.79
N PHE A 157 -10.89 -5.47 0.22
CA PHE A 157 -9.61 -4.78 0.02
C PHE A 157 -8.78 -5.53 -1.02
N LYS A 158 -8.05 -4.84 -1.85
CA LYS A 158 -7.26 -5.46 -2.91
C LYS A 158 -5.78 -5.31 -2.60
N VAL A 159 -5.04 -6.39 -2.70
CA VAL A 159 -3.59 -6.43 -2.48
C VAL A 159 -2.88 -7.08 -3.67
N ASN A 160 -1.62 -6.72 -3.87
CA ASN A 160 -0.82 -7.23 -5.00
C ASN A 160 -0.21 -8.62 -4.71
N SER A 161 -0.07 -8.98 -3.42
CA SER A 161 0.53 -10.25 -3.01
C SER A 161 -0.01 -10.70 -1.65
N VAL A 162 0.23 -11.97 -1.32
CA VAL A 162 -0.05 -12.52 0.02
C VAL A 162 0.83 -11.83 1.08
N GLY A 163 2.06 -11.46 0.77
CA GLY A 163 2.91 -10.67 1.67
C GLY A 163 2.28 -9.33 2.03
N ASP A 164 1.78 -8.61 1.02
CA ASP A 164 1.08 -7.34 1.23
C ASP A 164 -0.20 -7.50 2.08
N GLU A 165 -0.90 -8.64 1.93
CA GLU A 165 -2.06 -8.97 2.75
C GLU A 165 -1.72 -9.01 4.24
N TYR A 166 -0.67 -9.77 4.61
CA TYR A 166 -0.23 -9.87 6.01
C TYR A 166 0.26 -8.53 6.56
N ILE A 167 0.99 -7.75 5.75
CA ILE A 167 1.42 -6.41 6.15
C ILE A 167 0.21 -5.51 6.40
N PHE A 168 -0.78 -5.54 5.52
CA PHE A 168 -2.00 -4.74 5.65
C PHE A 168 -2.84 -5.14 6.87
N LEU A 169 -3.00 -6.45 7.13
CA LEU A 169 -3.66 -6.96 8.32
C LEU A 169 -2.97 -6.47 9.61
N ASN A 170 -1.64 -6.50 9.63
CA ASN A 170 -0.86 -5.99 10.76
C ASN A 170 -1.08 -4.49 10.98
N VAL A 171 -1.10 -3.69 9.91
CA VAL A 171 -1.40 -2.25 9.97
C VAL A 171 -2.82 -1.99 10.48
N MET A 172 -3.78 -2.87 10.17
CA MET A 172 -5.16 -2.80 10.69
C MET A 172 -5.32 -3.37 12.10
N ASN A 173 -4.24 -3.84 12.75
CA ASN A 173 -4.27 -4.52 14.05
C ASN A 173 -5.17 -5.77 14.06
N VAL A 174 -5.25 -6.49 12.96
CA VAL A 174 -5.93 -7.79 12.89
C VAL A 174 -5.05 -8.81 13.57
N GLY A 175 -5.53 -9.36 14.69
CA GLY A 175 -4.75 -10.28 15.53
C GLY A 175 -4.63 -11.68 14.94
N GLN A 176 -3.74 -12.49 15.54
CA GLN A 176 -3.50 -13.89 15.15
C GLN A 176 -4.68 -14.82 15.50
N ASP A 177 -5.66 -14.32 16.21
CA ASP A 177 -6.89 -15.03 16.63
C ASP A 177 -8.00 -15.02 15.55
N TYR A 178 -7.72 -14.44 14.38
CA TYR A 178 -8.56 -14.58 13.20
C TYR A 178 -8.24 -15.89 12.47
N THR A 179 -9.27 -16.61 12.03
CA THR A 179 -9.14 -17.75 11.14
C THR A 179 -9.24 -17.31 9.69
N ARG A 180 -8.52 -17.99 8.78
CA ARG A 180 -8.51 -17.66 7.35
C ARG A 180 -9.22 -18.75 6.56
N ALA A 181 -10.16 -18.37 5.70
CA ALA A 181 -10.72 -19.19 4.64
C ALA A 181 -10.41 -18.56 3.28
N SER A 182 -10.09 -19.36 2.28
CA SER A 182 -9.71 -18.86 0.94
C SER A 182 -10.68 -19.36 -0.13
N LYS A 183 -11.02 -18.48 -1.07
CA LYS A 183 -11.86 -18.79 -2.23
C LYS A 183 -11.17 -18.35 -3.51
N THR A 184 -10.86 -19.31 -4.38
CA THR A 184 -10.26 -19.00 -5.69
C THR A 184 -11.31 -18.41 -6.63
N LEU A 185 -10.96 -17.31 -7.28
CA LEU A 185 -11.73 -16.65 -8.33
C LEU A 185 -10.95 -16.67 -9.65
N LYS A 186 -11.61 -16.29 -10.74
CA LYS A 186 -10.94 -16.21 -12.05
C LYS A 186 -9.77 -15.22 -12.09
N ASP A 187 -9.86 -14.15 -11.30
CA ASP A 187 -8.94 -13.01 -11.30
C ASP A 187 -8.19 -12.82 -9.96
N GLY A 188 -8.05 -13.91 -9.19
CA GLY A 188 -7.33 -13.90 -7.93
C GLY A 188 -7.90 -14.83 -6.87
N ILE A 189 -7.47 -14.62 -5.64
CA ILE A 189 -7.99 -15.31 -4.47
C ILE A 189 -8.64 -14.28 -3.55
N VAL A 190 -9.82 -14.61 -3.00
CA VAL A 190 -10.40 -13.85 -1.89
C VAL A 190 -10.18 -14.61 -0.62
N ASP A 191 -9.49 -13.98 0.31
CA ASP A 191 -9.30 -14.45 1.66
C ASP A 191 -10.29 -13.80 2.60
N ILE A 192 -10.88 -14.61 3.45
CA ILE A 192 -11.88 -14.21 4.43
C ILE A 192 -11.29 -14.47 5.80
N TRP A 193 -11.00 -13.40 6.51
CA TRP A 193 -10.48 -13.44 7.87
C TRP A 193 -11.63 -13.25 8.85
N GLU A 194 -11.82 -14.24 9.74
CA GLU A 194 -13.00 -14.33 10.60
C GLU A 194 -12.63 -14.42 12.08
N LYS A 195 -13.34 -13.65 12.93
CA LYS A 195 -13.29 -13.75 14.38
C LYS A 195 -14.67 -13.44 14.94
N GLY A 196 -15.37 -14.47 15.41
CA GLY A 196 -16.79 -14.34 15.78
C GLY A 196 -17.61 -13.84 14.60
N ASP A 197 -18.38 -12.77 14.81
CA ASP A 197 -19.20 -12.15 13.74
C ASP A 197 -18.42 -11.20 12.83
N ASN A 198 -17.18 -10.88 13.18
CA ASN A 198 -16.35 -9.98 12.38
C ASN A 198 -15.72 -10.72 11.21
N LYS A 199 -15.92 -10.18 10.01
CA LYS A 199 -15.31 -10.69 8.77
C LYS A 199 -14.61 -9.59 8.01
N ILE A 200 -13.42 -9.90 7.51
CA ILE A 200 -12.62 -9.02 6.66
C ILE A 200 -12.33 -9.76 5.37
N TYR A 201 -12.70 -9.16 4.25
CA TYR A 201 -12.47 -9.72 2.92
C TYR A 201 -11.29 -9.02 2.26
N ILE A 202 -10.29 -9.80 1.86
CA ILE A 202 -9.10 -9.32 1.14
C ILE A 202 -8.97 -10.11 -0.15
N LYS A 203 -8.78 -9.41 -1.27
CA LYS A 203 -8.57 -10.02 -2.58
C LYS A 203 -7.12 -9.85 -2.99
N VAL A 204 -6.41 -10.95 -3.12
CA VAL A 204 -5.09 -11.00 -3.73
C VAL A 204 -5.25 -11.02 -5.25
N LEU A 205 -4.68 -10.03 -5.94
CA LEU A 205 -4.77 -9.88 -7.40
C LEU A 205 -3.71 -10.74 -8.08
N TYR A 206 -4.14 -11.57 -9.04
CA TYR A 206 -3.24 -12.28 -9.96
C TYR A 206 -3.43 -11.71 -11.36
N LEU A 207 -2.70 -10.65 -11.67
CA LEU A 207 -2.86 -9.96 -12.95
C LEU A 207 -2.40 -10.80 -14.14
N ASP A 208 -1.48 -11.73 -13.95
CA ASP A 208 -1.04 -12.68 -14.99
C ASP A 208 -2.16 -13.60 -15.49
N LEU A 209 -3.30 -13.66 -14.76
CA LEU A 209 -4.48 -14.44 -15.14
C LEU A 209 -5.60 -13.58 -15.77
N ILE A 210 -5.42 -12.25 -15.82
CA ILE A 210 -6.48 -11.31 -16.25
C ILE A 210 -6.27 -10.83 -17.70
N PHE A 211 -5.04 -10.95 -18.24
CA PHE A 211 -4.65 -10.44 -19.56
C PHE A 211 -4.10 -11.53 -20.48
#